data_696cfcb962f119b80db5bc5bfe1233f7
#
_entry.id   696cfcb962f119b80db5bc5bfe1233f7
#
_cell.length_a   1.000
_cell.length_b   1.000
_cell.length_c   1.000
_cell.angle_alpha   90.00
_cell.angle_beta   90.00
_cell.angle_gamma   90.00
#
_symmetry.space_group_name_H-M   'P 1'
#
loop_
_entity.id
_entity.type
_entity.pdbx_description
1 polymer ?
#
loop_
_entity_poly.entity_id
_entity_poly.type
_entity_poly.pdbx_seq_one_letter_code
_entity_poly.pdbx_strand_id
1 'polypeptide(L)'
;MALQGSGAISLDDMHVEVGGTSGTTCSLNDADIRALIDVGDSGQQSIQQYYGQSSETSLPTGGSQINGQVQLKEITASSYISSGGTLRIPSNMWVWSDSTSTPALTIDIACTVINDGKIIGKGGIGGYYPGLGRGVGGPAINVTASGVTITNSSGAYIAGGGGGGANAQDGGDPQDHNGGGGGGAGGGIGGKGLDSYPFSPGGVLNAVGDNGKHPNGTTVITNGGGAGGGCGGEFAYPGGGGGRILPGVGGRFYSVASGLNWGSGGSAGNAGYGPNSTYPGQTTGGGGGGWGASGGNGAGGAYPYNIGATGGAAISGTSRTLSNSGTIYGST
;
A
#
# COMPACT_ATOMS: atom_id res chain seq x y z
N MET A 1 12.90 -13.32 20.56
CA MET A 1 12.63 -12.79 21.95
C MET A 1 13.97 -12.39 22.52
N ALA A 2 14.14 -11.17 23.02
CA ALA A 2 15.46 -10.74 23.52
C ALA A 2 15.87 -11.52 24.76
N LEU A 3 17.15 -11.81 24.88
CA LEU A 3 17.73 -12.36 26.10
C LEU A 3 17.52 -11.39 27.26
N GLN A 4 17.30 -11.93 28.46
CA GLN A 4 17.05 -11.09 29.63
C GLN A 4 18.20 -10.12 29.87
N GLY A 5 17.90 -8.91 30.37
CA GLY A 5 18.89 -7.86 30.65
C GLY A 5 19.66 -8.06 31.96
N SER A 6 19.21 -9.01 32.82
CA SER A 6 19.85 -9.35 34.12
C SER A 6 19.33 -10.69 34.61
N GLY A 7 20.06 -11.32 35.51
CA GLY A 7 19.72 -12.65 36.06
C GLY A 7 20.55 -13.76 35.41
N ALA A 8 20.09 -15.01 35.46
CA ALA A 8 20.83 -16.12 34.88
C ALA A 8 20.43 -16.27 33.38
N ILE A 9 21.41 -16.25 32.50
CA ILE A 9 21.28 -16.63 31.09
C ILE A 9 21.90 -18.00 30.91
N SER A 10 21.19 -18.93 30.30
CA SER A 10 21.72 -20.23 29.91
C SER A 10 22.14 -20.25 28.44
N LEU A 11 22.94 -21.23 28.08
CA LEU A 11 23.30 -21.48 26.69
C LEU A 11 22.08 -21.89 25.88
N ASP A 12 21.12 -22.58 26.51
CA ASP A 12 19.83 -22.93 25.90
C ASP A 12 18.98 -21.68 25.55
N ASP A 13 18.98 -20.67 26.44
CA ASP A 13 18.30 -19.39 26.16
C ASP A 13 18.91 -18.72 24.93
N MET A 14 20.24 -18.71 24.79
CA MET A 14 20.94 -18.15 23.63
C MET A 14 20.61 -18.93 22.36
N HIS A 15 20.58 -20.26 22.47
CA HIS A 15 20.26 -21.16 21.35
C HIS A 15 18.82 -20.96 20.86
N VAL A 16 17.88 -20.86 21.78
CA VAL A 16 16.48 -20.57 21.45
C VAL A 16 16.31 -19.18 20.84
N GLU A 17 17.05 -18.19 21.31
CA GLU A 17 17.01 -16.82 20.77
C GLU A 17 17.44 -16.77 19.29
N VAL A 18 18.39 -17.59 18.89
CA VAL A 18 18.84 -17.68 17.49
C VAL A 18 18.01 -18.68 16.65
N GLY A 19 16.90 -19.16 17.19
CA GLY A 19 15.96 -20.05 16.47
C GLY A 19 16.24 -21.54 16.64
N GLY A 20 17.12 -21.91 17.55
CA GLY A 20 17.34 -23.31 17.92
C GLY A 20 16.20 -23.91 18.75
N THR A 21 16.21 -25.23 18.91
CA THR A 21 15.21 -25.96 19.70
C THR A 21 15.73 -26.16 21.12
N SER A 22 14.94 -25.76 22.13
CA SER A 22 15.30 -25.96 23.55
C SER A 22 15.63 -27.43 23.87
N GLY A 23 16.69 -27.64 24.65
CA GLY A 23 17.16 -28.95 25.03
C GLY A 23 18.01 -29.67 23.99
N THR A 24 18.31 -29.06 22.86
CA THR A 24 19.25 -29.61 21.87
C THR A 24 20.69 -29.15 22.17
N THR A 25 21.67 -29.91 21.67
CA THR A 25 23.08 -29.58 21.87
C THR A 25 23.46 -28.30 21.14
N CYS A 26 24.09 -27.37 21.83
CA CYS A 26 24.62 -26.11 21.30
C CYS A 26 25.92 -25.72 22.01
N SER A 27 26.65 -24.79 21.44
CA SER A 27 27.94 -24.31 21.94
C SER A 27 28.04 -22.80 21.83
N LEU A 28 28.72 -22.16 22.74
CA LEU A 28 29.07 -20.73 22.62
C LEU A 28 29.90 -20.43 21.36
N ASN A 29 30.50 -21.47 20.76
CA ASN A 29 31.23 -21.32 19.48
C ASN A 29 30.34 -21.44 18.24
N ASP A 30 29.08 -21.74 18.39
CA ASP A 30 28.17 -21.80 17.24
C ASP A 30 28.05 -20.41 16.60
N ALA A 31 28.16 -20.35 15.29
CA ALA A 31 28.25 -19.08 14.54
C ALA A 31 27.03 -18.19 14.74
N ASP A 32 25.85 -18.75 14.88
CA ASP A 32 24.58 -18.06 15.13
C ASP A 32 24.52 -17.45 16.55
N ILE A 33 25.01 -18.18 17.56
CA ILE A 33 25.10 -17.69 18.93
C ILE A 33 26.14 -16.54 19.01
N ARG A 34 27.30 -16.70 18.38
CA ARG A 34 28.34 -15.65 18.32
C ARG A 34 27.86 -14.40 17.58
N ALA A 35 26.98 -14.55 16.60
CA ALA A 35 26.37 -13.44 15.86
C ALA A 35 25.51 -12.52 16.76
N LEU A 36 24.98 -13.01 17.89
CA LEU A 36 24.22 -12.18 18.83
C LEU A 36 25.07 -11.01 19.41
N ILE A 37 26.35 -11.16 19.48
CA ILE A 37 27.28 -10.16 20.05
C ILE A 37 28.29 -9.64 19.01
N ASP A 38 28.03 -9.91 17.71
CA ASP A 38 28.89 -9.50 16.58
C ASP A 38 30.38 -9.91 16.74
N VAL A 39 30.62 -11.11 17.25
CA VAL A 39 31.97 -11.63 17.45
C VAL A 39 32.25 -12.75 16.48
N GLY A 40 33.26 -12.56 15.62
CA GLY A 40 33.69 -13.56 14.64
C GLY A 40 34.34 -14.81 15.29
N ASP A 41 34.64 -15.83 14.49
CA ASP A 41 35.05 -17.19 14.91
C ASP A 41 36.21 -17.28 15.86
N SER A 42 37.09 -16.28 15.93
CA SER A 42 38.26 -16.25 16.81
C SER A 42 38.20 -15.21 17.95
N GLY A 43 37.10 -14.47 18.06
CA GLY A 43 36.93 -13.44 19.08
C GLY A 43 36.69 -14.03 20.48
N GLN A 44 37.22 -13.39 21.51
CA GLN A 44 36.85 -13.73 22.88
C GLN A 44 35.44 -13.28 23.19
N GLN A 45 34.69 -14.07 23.94
CA GLN A 45 33.33 -13.80 24.34
C GLN A 45 33.11 -14.02 25.83
N SER A 46 32.18 -13.29 26.42
CA SER A 46 31.74 -13.48 27.79
C SER A 46 30.23 -13.51 27.88
N ILE A 47 29.67 -14.21 28.84
CA ILE A 47 28.24 -14.28 29.10
C ILE A 47 27.62 -12.87 29.25
N GLN A 48 28.38 -11.94 29.80
CA GLN A 48 27.91 -10.57 30.01
C GLN A 48 27.55 -9.82 28.72
N GLN A 49 28.18 -10.16 27.61
CA GLN A 49 27.89 -9.55 26.31
C GLN A 49 26.54 -9.98 25.75
N TYR A 50 26.02 -11.12 26.19
CA TYR A 50 24.75 -11.65 25.72
C TYR A 50 23.51 -11.05 26.42
N TYR A 51 23.69 -10.36 27.55
CA TYR A 51 22.56 -9.74 28.24
C TYR A 51 21.87 -8.70 27.36
N GLY A 52 20.57 -8.83 27.22
CA GLY A 52 19.75 -7.94 26.41
C GLY A 52 19.94 -8.06 24.91
N GLN A 53 20.74 -9.02 24.45
CA GLN A 53 20.91 -9.27 23.02
C GLN A 53 19.67 -9.94 22.42
N SER A 54 19.49 -9.73 21.15
CA SER A 54 18.37 -10.29 20.39
C SER A 54 18.81 -10.59 18.98
N SER A 55 18.36 -11.72 18.45
CA SER A 55 18.42 -11.97 17.02
C SER A 55 17.43 -11.10 16.23
N GLU A 56 16.57 -10.39 16.96
CA GLU A 56 15.61 -9.48 16.38
C GLU A 56 16.23 -8.12 16.06
N THR A 57 16.20 -7.75 14.80
CA THR A 57 16.58 -6.42 14.34
C THR A 57 15.32 -5.58 14.13
N SER A 58 15.14 -4.54 14.92
CA SER A 58 14.13 -3.52 14.68
C SER A 58 14.60 -2.57 13.59
N LEU A 59 13.72 -2.24 12.65
CA LEU A 59 14.01 -1.19 11.67
C LEU A 59 14.30 0.13 12.39
N PRO A 60 15.23 0.94 11.87
CA PRO A 60 15.66 2.17 12.53
C PRO A 60 14.53 3.19 12.61
N THR A 61 14.28 3.70 13.81
CA THR A 61 13.22 4.70 14.08
C THR A 61 13.68 6.15 13.88
N GLY A 62 14.93 6.37 13.50
CA GLY A 62 15.55 7.69 13.29
C GLY A 62 15.39 8.26 11.87
N GLY A 63 14.51 7.69 11.03
CA GLY A 63 14.28 8.15 9.66
C GLY A 63 13.42 9.42 9.56
N SER A 64 13.16 9.85 8.33
CA SER A 64 12.25 10.96 8.06
C SER A 64 10.88 10.72 8.69
N GLN A 65 10.39 11.67 9.48
CA GLN A 65 9.10 11.57 10.13
C GLN A 65 8.09 12.51 9.46
N ILE A 66 6.90 11.98 9.20
CA ILE A 66 5.74 12.79 8.83
C ILE A 66 4.63 12.52 9.84
N ASN A 67 4.15 13.54 10.51
CA ASN A 67 3.13 13.44 11.54
C ASN A 67 3.49 12.41 12.65
N GLY A 68 4.75 12.40 13.09
CA GLY A 68 5.24 11.46 14.12
C GLY A 68 5.43 10.01 13.65
N GLN A 69 5.31 9.75 12.36
CA GLN A 69 5.47 8.43 11.75
C GLN A 69 6.80 8.34 11.00
N VAL A 70 7.60 7.36 11.32
CA VAL A 70 8.83 7.04 10.56
C VAL A 70 8.44 6.40 9.23
N GLN A 71 9.12 6.77 8.16
CA GLN A 71 8.82 6.28 6.83
C GLN A 71 10.03 5.63 6.18
N LEU A 72 9.86 4.39 5.74
CA LEU A 72 10.82 3.69 4.89
C LEU A 72 10.17 3.32 3.56
N LYS A 73 10.93 3.51 2.48
CA LYS A 73 10.45 3.26 1.13
C LYS A 73 11.15 2.04 0.55
N GLU A 74 10.35 1.07 0.09
CA GLU A 74 10.81 -0.05 -0.75
C GLU A 74 12.03 -0.77 -0.18
N ILE A 75 11.86 -1.45 0.93
CA ILE A 75 12.93 -2.15 1.65
C ILE A 75 13.03 -3.63 1.29
N THR A 76 14.23 -4.18 1.45
CA THR A 76 14.52 -5.61 1.27
C THR A 76 15.04 -6.19 2.59
N ALA A 77 14.53 -7.35 3.01
CA ALA A 77 14.85 -7.95 4.31
C ALA A 77 16.35 -8.22 4.49
N SER A 78 17.03 -8.75 3.46
CA SER A 78 18.48 -9.03 3.51
C SER A 78 19.38 -7.81 3.71
N SER A 79 18.83 -6.59 3.52
CA SER A 79 19.55 -5.36 3.81
C SER A 79 19.64 -5.03 5.30
N TYR A 80 18.87 -5.72 6.14
CA TYR A 80 18.75 -5.44 7.59
C TYR A 80 19.09 -6.63 8.45
N ILE A 81 18.88 -7.85 7.97
CA ILE A 81 19.08 -9.10 8.73
C ILE A 81 19.73 -10.17 7.85
N SER A 82 20.36 -11.13 8.51
CA SER A 82 20.83 -12.36 7.87
C SER A 82 19.71 -13.42 7.79
N SER A 83 19.94 -14.48 7.02
CA SER A 83 19.00 -15.61 6.95
C SER A 83 18.82 -16.26 8.34
N GLY A 84 17.58 -16.55 8.68
CA GLY A 84 17.19 -17.06 10.00
C GLY A 84 16.88 -15.96 11.03
N GLY A 85 17.27 -14.71 10.77
CA GLY A 85 17.03 -13.58 11.67
C GLY A 85 15.57 -13.13 11.72
N THR A 86 15.27 -12.24 12.66
CA THR A 86 13.96 -11.63 12.83
C THR A 86 14.00 -10.13 12.54
N LEU A 87 13.18 -9.68 11.61
CA LEU A 87 12.99 -8.27 11.27
C LEU A 87 11.70 -7.74 11.92
N ARG A 88 11.80 -6.74 12.77
CA ARG A 88 10.62 -6.06 13.34
C ARG A 88 10.39 -4.70 12.71
N ILE A 89 9.15 -4.45 12.34
CA ILE A 89 8.65 -3.16 11.87
C ILE A 89 7.89 -2.50 13.01
N PRO A 90 8.45 -1.44 13.64
CA PRO A 90 7.85 -0.79 14.81
C PRO A 90 6.47 -0.18 14.53
N SER A 91 5.65 -0.03 15.57
CA SER A 91 4.25 0.43 15.48
C SER A 91 4.10 1.85 14.93
N ASN A 92 5.09 2.71 15.11
CA ASN A 92 5.14 4.06 14.56
C ASN A 92 5.74 4.15 13.15
N MET A 93 5.96 3.00 12.50
CA MET A 93 6.60 2.95 11.19
C MET A 93 5.62 2.65 10.06
N TRP A 94 5.86 3.29 8.93
CA TRP A 94 5.23 3.01 7.65
C TRP A 94 6.29 2.57 6.65
N VAL A 95 6.17 1.34 6.16
CA VAL A 95 6.93 0.84 5.02
C VAL A 95 6.02 0.94 3.80
N TRP A 96 6.47 1.62 2.76
CA TRP A 96 5.60 1.94 1.64
C TRP A 96 6.31 1.87 0.29
N SER A 97 5.56 1.71 -0.79
CA SER A 97 6.07 1.75 -2.14
C SER A 97 5.59 2.98 -2.91
N ASP A 98 6.41 3.43 -3.84
CA ASP A 98 6.10 4.49 -4.79
C ASP A 98 5.91 3.96 -6.23
N SER A 99 5.94 2.64 -6.38
CA SER A 99 5.77 1.93 -7.64
C SER A 99 4.74 0.81 -7.50
N THR A 100 3.88 0.63 -8.49
CA THR A 100 2.93 -0.49 -8.52
C THR A 100 3.59 -1.83 -8.87
N SER A 101 4.81 -1.81 -9.37
CA SER A 101 5.60 -3.00 -9.72
C SER A 101 6.60 -3.40 -8.63
N THR A 102 6.91 -2.50 -7.68
CA THR A 102 7.84 -2.74 -6.59
C THR A 102 7.06 -2.88 -5.28
N PRO A 103 7.22 -3.96 -4.51
CA PRO A 103 6.58 -4.09 -3.20
C PRO A 103 7.17 -3.10 -2.19
N ALA A 104 6.42 -2.78 -1.16
CA ALA A 104 6.95 -1.99 -0.04
C ALA A 104 8.02 -2.76 0.74
N LEU A 105 7.82 -4.07 0.91
CA LEU A 105 8.78 -4.98 1.53
C LEU A 105 9.01 -6.20 0.62
N THR A 106 10.26 -6.43 0.25
CA THR A 106 10.71 -7.69 -0.36
C THR A 106 11.34 -8.58 0.71
N ILE A 107 10.88 -9.84 0.82
CA ILE A 107 11.46 -10.84 1.70
C ILE A 107 12.19 -11.86 0.82
N ASP A 108 13.50 -11.69 0.71
CA ASP A 108 14.38 -12.41 -0.21
C ASP A 108 15.25 -13.48 0.48
N ILE A 109 15.12 -13.62 1.79
CA ILE A 109 15.80 -14.61 2.62
C ILE A 109 14.82 -15.33 3.55
N ALA A 110 15.18 -16.52 4.01
CA ALA A 110 14.46 -17.22 5.08
C ALA A 110 14.56 -16.40 6.36
N CYS A 111 13.45 -15.94 6.91
CA CYS A 111 13.43 -15.09 8.10
C CYS A 111 12.05 -15.02 8.75
N THR A 112 12.00 -14.45 9.93
CA THR A 112 10.75 -14.04 10.59
C THR A 112 10.57 -12.52 10.43
N VAL A 113 9.40 -12.07 9.97
CA VAL A 113 9.02 -10.67 9.94
C VAL A 113 7.90 -10.44 10.94
N ILE A 114 8.11 -9.52 11.88
CA ILE A 114 7.10 -9.08 12.86
C ILE A 114 6.67 -7.67 12.48
N ASN A 115 5.43 -7.52 12.05
CA ASN A 115 4.86 -6.23 11.70
C ASN A 115 3.99 -5.72 12.85
N ASP A 116 4.46 -4.70 13.56
CA ASP A 116 3.65 -3.91 14.50
C ASP A 116 3.21 -2.58 13.87
N GLY A 117 3.78 -2.23 12.73
CA GLY A 117 3.54 -1.00 11.98
C GLY A 117 2.59 -1.17 10.80
N LYS A 118 2.90 -0.52 9.70
CA LYS A 118 2.07 -0.51 8.50
C LYS A 118 2.91 -0.72 7.25
N ILE A 119 2.51 -1.69 6.42
CA ILE A 119 3.17 -2.00 5.15
C ILE A 119 2.16 -1.78 4.03
N ILE A 120 2.46 -0.86 3.10
CA ILE A 120 1.47 -0.38 2.12
C ILE A 120 2.04 -0.37 0.71
N GLY A 121 1.35 -1.05 -0.20
CA GLY A 121 1.61 -1.00 -1.63
C GLY A 121 1.16 0.32 -2.27
N LYS A 122 1.69 0.61 -3.46
CA LYS A 122 1.34 1.78 -4.27
C LYS A 122 -0.06 1.65 -4.86
N GLY A 123 -0.87 2.70 -4.74
CA GLY A 123 -2.16 2.78 -5.44
C GLY A 123 -2.01 2.94 -6.95
N GLY A 124 -2.89 2.31 -7.69
CA GLY A 124 -2.95 2.39 -9.15
C GLY A 124 -3.41 3.77 -9.64
N ILE A 125 -2.94 4.18 -10.81
CA ILE A 125 -3.37 5.41 -11.48
C ILE A 125 -4.81 5.26 -11.97
N GLY A 126 -5.60 6.32 -11.87
CA GLY A 126 -6.93 6.40 -12.47
C GLY A 126 -6.87 6.44 -14.01
N GLY A 127 -7.90 5.91 -14.64
CA GLY A 127 -8.01 5.89 -16.10
C GLY A 127 -8.05 7.29 -16.70
N TYR A 128 -7.41 7.47 -17.86
CA TYR A 128 -7.34 8.76 -18.57
C TYR A 128 -7.63 8.60 -20.07
N TYR A 129 -8.04 9.67 -20.69
CA TYR A 129 -8.25 9.74 -22.15
C TYR A 129 -7.00 10.35 -22.85
N PRO A 130 -6.61 9.93 -24.08
CA PRO A 130 -7.21 8.87 -24.91
C PRO A 130 -6.77 7.45 -24.59
N GLY A 131 -6.14 7.20 -23.45
CA GLY A 131 -5.69 5.90 -23.06
C GLY A 131 -6.70 5.16 -22.17
N LEU A 132 -6.74 3.84 -22.26
CA LEU A 132 -7.46 2.96 -21.32
C LEU A 132 -6.66 2.72 -20.04
N GLY A 133 -5.64 3.56 -19.79
CA GLY A 133 -4.62 3.37 -18.75
C GLY A 133 -5.17 3.57 -17.33
N ARG A 134 -5.80 2.51 -16.80
CA ARG A 134 -6.06 2.38 -15.38
C ARG A 134 -4.99 1.48 -14.77
N GLY A 135 -4.39 1.93 -13.67
CA GLY A 135 -3.32 1.20 -13.01
C GLY A 135 -3.86 0.20 -12.00
N VAL A 136 -3.29 -0.99 -12.00
CA VAL A 136 -3.47 -1.97 -10.92
C VAL A 136 -2.76 -1.46 -9.67
N GLY A 137 -3.28 -1.74 -8.48
CA GLY A 137 -2.58 -1.48 -7.23
C GLY A 137 -1.35 -2.37 -7.08
N GLY A 138 -0.28 -1.83 -6.49
CA GLY A 138 0.95 -2.56 -6.22
C GLY A 138 0.88 -3.43 -4.96
N PRO A 139 1.73 -4.46 -4.84
CA PRO A 139 1.78 -5.31 -3.67
C PRO A 139 2.41 -4.59 -2.47
N ALA A 140 1.98 -4.97 -1.25
CA ALA A 140 2.65 -4.49 -0.04
C ALA A 140 3.88 -5.34 0.27
N ILE A 141 3.76 -6.65 0.27
CA ILE A 141 4.86 -7.59 0.51
C ILE A 141 5.01 -8.52 -0.68
N ASN A 142 6.26 -8.80 -1.06
CA ASN A 142 6.58 -9.88 -1.97
C ASN A 142 7.59 -10.84 -1.32
N VAL A 143 7.22 -12.12 -1.23
CA VAL A 143 8.06 -13.18 -0.66
C VAL A 143 8.70 -13.96 -1.79
N THR A 144 10.03 -13.92 -1.90
CA THR A 144 10.78 -14.63 -2.93
C THR A 144 11.59 -15.82 -2.38
N ALA A 145 11.76 -15.88 -1.04
CA ALA A 145 12.44 -16.97 -0.37
C ALA A 145 11.45 -17.97 0.27
N SER A 146 11.92 -19.19 0.50
CA SER A 146 11.24 -20.19 1.34
C SER A 146 11.62 -20.03 2.81
N GLY A 147 10.87 -20.67 3.72
CA GLY A 147 11.16 -20.60 5.17
C GLY A 147 10.85 -19.24 5.81
N VAL A 148 9.90 -18.51 5.24
CA VAL A 148 9.48 -17.20 5.74
C VAL A 148 8.30 -17.35 6.68
N THR A 149 8.38 -16.69 7.84
CA THR A 149 7.27 -16.50 8.78
C THR A 149 6.93 -15.01 8.86
N ILE A 150 5.65 -14.67 8.74
CA ILE A 150 5.15 -13.29 8.89
C ILE A 150 4.16 -13.28 10.04
N THR A 151 4.42 -12.42 11.03
CA THR A 151 3.48 -12.12 12.13
C THR A 151 2.97 -10.69 11.95
N ASN A 152 1.67 -10.53 11.75
CA ASN A 152 1.01 -9.23 11.69
C ASN A 152 0.29 -9.00 13.02
N SER A 153 0.83 -8.12 13.84
CA SER A 153 0.38 -7.88 15.22
C SER A 153 -0.94 -7.10 15.27
N SER A 154 -1.61 -7.15 16.41
CA SER A 154 -2.83 -6.36 16.64
C SER A 154 -2.56 -4.86 16.44
N GLY A 155 -3.43 -4.20 15.66
CA GLY A 155 -3.28 -2.79 15.30
C GLY A 155 -2.34 -2.51 14.11
N ALA A 156 -1.61 -3.52 13.64
CA ALA A 156 -0.79 -3.42 12.44
C ALA A 156 -1.62 -3.63 11.16
N TYR A 157 -1.12 -3.10 10.03
CA TYR A 157 -1.74 -3.28 8.70
C TYR A 157 -0.73 -3.81 7.69
N ILE A 158 -1.21 -4.72 6.84
CA ILE A 158 -0.57 -5.10 5.57
C ILE A 158 -1.60 -4.82 4.48
N ALA A 159 -1.31 -3.89 3.59
CA ALA A 159 -2.29 -3.40 2.64
C ALA A 159 -1.71 -3.29 1.23
N GLY A 160 -2.24 -4.02 0.29
CA GLY A 160 -2.01 -3.78 -1.13
C GLY A 160 -2.54 -2.41 -1.55
N GLY A 161 -1.97 -1.80 -2.57
CA GLY A 161 -2.50 -0.56 -3.12
C GLY A 161 -3.88 -0.75 -3.74
N GLY A 162 -4.74 0.26 -3.67
CA GLY A 162 -6.02 0.25 -4.34
C GLY A 162 -5.88 0.33 -5.86
N GLY A 163 -6.77 -0.27 -6.61
CA GLY A 163 -6.84 -0.12 -8.07
C GLY A 163 -7.34 1.25 -8.50
N GLY A 164 -6.89 1.76 -9.63
CA GLY A 164 -7.41 2.99 -10.20
C GLY A 164 -8.84 2.82 -10.75
N GLY A 165 -9.67 3.83 -10.57
CA GLY A 165 -10.99 3.91 -11.18
C GLY A 165 -10.92 4.04 -12.72
N ALA A 166 -11.91 3.56 -13.42
CA ALA A 166 -11.98 3.67 -14.86
C ALA A 166 -12.32 5.10 -15.30
N ASN A 167 -11.81 5.49 -16.48
CA ASN A 167 -12.32 6.68 -17.15
C ASN A 167 -13.73 6.41 -17.74
N ALA A 168 -14.44 7.47 -17.97
CA ALA A 168 -15.64 7.44 -18.78
C ALA A 168 -15.30 7.81 -20.22
N GLN A 169 -16.03 7.25 -21.19
CA GLN A 169 -15.90 7.58 -22.59
C GLN A 169 -17.27 7.71 -23.20
N ASP A 170 -17.55 8.86 -23.80
CA ASP A 170 -18.72 9.00 -24.68
C ASP A 170 -18.36 8.56 -26.10
N GLY A 171 -19.26 7.83 -26.74
CA GLY A 171 -18.99 7.08 -27.96
C GLY A 171 -19.34 7.78 -29.27
N GLY A 172 -19.63 9.04 -29.26
CA GLY A 172 -20.23 9.69 -30.40
C GLY A 172 -19.43 10.75 -31.14
N ASP A 173 -18.67 11.54 -30.41
CA ASP A 173 -17.90 12.67 -30.95
C ASP A 173 -16.51 12.76 -30.34
N PRO A 174 -15.43 12.90 -31.12
CA PRO A 174 -14.09 13.11 -30.58
C PRO A 174 -13.92 14.40 -29.79
N GLN A 175 -14.91 15.26 -29.76
CA GLN A 175 -14.95 16.47 -28.93
C GLN A 175 -15.73 16.25 -27.62
N ASP A 176 -16.26 15.06 -27.40
CA ASP A 176 -17.06 14.76 -26.22
C ASP A 176 -16.22 14.55 -24.98
N HIS A 177 -16.68 15.09 -23.93
CA HIS A 177 -16.09 15.26 -22.63
C HIS A 177 -15.90 13.94 -21.90
N ASN A 178 -14.68 13.53 -21.66
CA ASN A 178 -14.32 12.28 -20.97
C ASN A 178 -13.83 12.56 -19.56
N GLY A 179 -14.48 11.98 -18.56
CA GLY A 179 -14.06 12.08 -17.18
C GLY A 179 -12.91 11.11 -16.86
N GLY A 180 -11.92 11.57 -16.12
CA GLY A 180 -10.85 10.72 -15.61
C GLY A 180 -11.31 9.89 -14.41
N GLY A 181 -10.71 8.73 -14.21
CA GLY A 181 -10.91 7.89 -13.03
C GLY A 181 -10.14 8.36 -11.81
N GLY A 182 -10.60 8.02 -10.61
CA GLY A 182 -9.89 8.30 -9.36
C GLY A 182 -8.66 7.40 -9.15
N GLY A 183 -7.61 7.90 -8.49
CA GLY A 183 -6.46 7.10 -8.09
C GLY A 183 -6.78 6.19 -6.90
N GLY A 184 -6.17 5.01 -6.86
CA GLY A 184 -6.33 4.05 -5.76
C GLY A 184 -5.62 4.48 -4.46
N ALA A 185 -6.07 3.96 -3.32
CA ALA A 185 -5.41 4.15 -2.02
C ALA A 185 -3.97 3.62 -2.06
N GLY A 186 -3.08 4.25 -1.34
CA GLY A 186 -1.63 4.01 -1.42
C GLY A 186 -0.90 5.06 -2.28
N GLY A 187 -1.51 6.23 -2.48
CA GLY A 187 -0.91 7.34 -3.22
C GLY A 187 -1.07 7.23 -4.74
N GLY A 188 -2.11 6.57 -5.23
CA GLY A 188 -2.44 6.53 -6.66
C GLY A 188 -2.76 7.92 -7.20
N ILE A 189 -2.39 8.19 -8.45
CA ILE A 189 -2.64 9.44 -9.14
C ILE A 189 -3.99 9.37 -9.85
N GLY A 190 -4.81 10.40 -9.75
CA GLY A 190 -6.06 10.48 -10.50
C GLY A 190 -5.82 10.68 -12.00
N GLY A 191 -6.68 10.08 -12.82
CA GLY A 191 -6.65 10.26 -14.26
C GLY A 191 -7.14 11.64 -14.67
N LYS A 192 -6.64 12.15 -15.81
CA LYS A 192 -7.11 13.38 -16.41
C LYS A 192 -8.26 13.12 -17.39
N GLY A 193 -9.20 14.06 -17.44
CA GLY A 193 -10.22 14.11 -18.48
C GLY A 193 -9.69 14.74 -19.77
N LEU A 194 -10.55 14.89 -20.78
CA LEU A 194 -10.18 15.34 -22.12
C LEU A 194 -9.59 16.74 -22.18
N ASP A 195 -9.97 17.66 -21.32
CA ASP A 195 -9.54 19.06 -21.37
C ASP A 195 -8.20 19.36 -20.65
N SER A 196 -7.22 18.53 -20.87
CA SER A 196 -5.80 18.89 -20.65
C SER A 196 -5.36 19.27 -19.24
N TYR A 197 -6.17 19.04 -18.20
CA TYR A 197 -5.70 19.31 -16.84
C TYR A 197 -4.72 18.25 -16.36
N PRO A 198 -3.70 18.66 -15.63
CA PRO A 198 -2.70 17.73 -15.13
C PRO A 198 -3.33 16.72 -14.17
N PHE A 199 -2.71 15.55 -14.07
CA PHE A 199 -3.06 14.56 -13.08
C PHE A 199 -3.09 15.19 -11.68
N SER A 200 -4.09 14.84 -10.89
CA SER A 200 -3.99 15.12 -9.48
C SER A 200 -2.86 14.28 -8.88
N PRO A 201 -1.93 14.88 -8.13
CA PRO A 201 -0.85 14.13 -7.50
C PRO A 201 -1.41 13.11 -6.51
N GLY A 202 -0.67 12.04 -6.29
CA GLY A 202 -0.97 11.09 -5.22
C GLY A 202 -0.88 11.76 -3.86
N GLY A 203 -1.71 11.32 -2.91
CA GLY A 203 -1.67 11.81 -1.55
C GLY A 203 -0.37 11.43 -0.83
N VAL A 204 0.03 12.24 0.11
CA VAL A 204 1.14 11.94 1.01
C VAL A 204 0.73 10.91 2.08
N LEU A 205 1.69 10.43 2.82
CA LEU A 205 1.45 9.55 3.96
C LEU A 205 0.45 10.20 4.93
N ASN A 206 -0.45 9.39 5.47
CA ASN A 206 -1.53 9.82 6.37
C ASN A 206 -2.52 10.83 5.76
N ALA A 207 -2.44 11.08 4.47
CA ALA A 207 -3.41 11.92 3.79
C ALA A 207 -4.51 11.10 3.12
N VAL A 208 -5.69 11.67 3.05
CA VAL A 208 -6.71 11.27 2.08
C VAL A 208 -6.26 11.71 0.68
N GLY A 209 -6.85 11.15 -0.36
CA GLY A 209 -6.50 11.53 -1.72
C GLY A 209 -6.85 12.98 -2.04
N ASP A 210 -6.20 13.52 -3.05
CA ASP A 210 -6.49 14.85 -3.55
C ASP A 210 -7.88 14.94 -4.15
N ASN A 211 -8.48 16.10 -4.03
CA ASN A 211 -9.75 16.38 -4.69
C ASN A 211 -9.57 16.49 -6.21
N GLY A 212 -10.59 16.12 -6.95
CA GLY A 212 -10.67 16.44 -8.37
C GLY A 212 -10.72 17.96 -8.57
N LYS A 213 -10.15 18.43 -9.67
CA LYS A 213 -10.12 19.86 -10.00
C LYS A 213 -11.00 20.21 -11.20
N HIS A 214 -11.62 21.36 -11.13
CA HIS A 214 -12.28 21.97 -12.26
C HIS A 214 -11.25 22.38 -13.33
N PRO A 215 -11.57 22.44 -14.64
CA PRO A 215 -10.69 22.95 -15.68
C PRO A 215 -10.04 24.29 -15.41
N ASN A 216 -10.65 25.18 -14.66
CA ASN A 216 -10.06 26.46 -14.24
C ASN A 216 -9.12 26.35 -13.02
N GLY A 217 -8.77 25.15 -12.57
CA GLY A 217 -7.91 24.93 -11.40
C GLY A 217 -8.59 25.01 -10.04
N THR A 218 -9.89 25.31 -9.99
CA THR A 218 -10.65 25.37 -8.75
C THR A 218 -10.94 23.96 -8.22
N THR A 219 -10.65 23.72 -6.93
CA THR A 219 -11.02 22.49 -6.25
C THR A 219 -12.53 22.39 -6.10
N VAL A 220 -13.12 21.32 -6.61
CA VAL A 220 -14.57 21.16 -6.72
C VAL A 220 -15.18 20.41 -5.55
N ILE A 221 -14.38 19.69 -4.79
CA ILE A 221 -14.84 18.93 -3.61
C ILE A 221 -13.97 19.24 -2.41
N THR A 222 -14.60 19.44 -1.28
CA THR A 222 -13.95 19.84 -0.04
C THR A 222 -13.54 18.70 0.88
N ASN A 223 -13.94 17.45 0.61
CA ASN A 223 -13.71 16.35 1.53
C ASN A 223 -13.21 15.10 0.77
N GLY A 224 -11.95 14.83 0.93
CA GLY A 224 -11.31 13.56 0.64
C GLY A 224 -11.62 12.97 -0.74
N GLY A 225 -10.75 12.86 -1.50
CA GLY A 225 -10.41 12.43 -2.79
C GLY A 225 -11.15 11.34 -3.52
N GLY A 226 -11.06 11.10 -4.74
CA GLY A 226 -11.08 10.19 -5.73
C GLY A 226 -12.02 9.85 -6.69
N ALA A 227 -12.89 10.26 -7.28
CA ALA A 227 -13.43 9.81 -8.54
C ALA A 227 -13.34 10.88 -9.60
N GLY A 228 -13.05 10.53 -10.84
CA GLY A 228 -13.27 11.43 -11.95
C GLY A 228 -14.78 11.65 -12.14
N GLY A 229 -15.22 12.88 -12.19
CA GLY A 229 -16.54 13.22 -12.67
C GLY A 229 -16.50 13.35 -14.18
N GLY A 230 -17.41 12.76 -14.88
CA GLY A 230 -17.57 12.96 -16.30
C GLY A 230 -18.70 13.90 -16.62
N CYS A 231 -18.69 14.41 -17.79
CA CYS A 231 -19.55 15.46 -18.27
C CYS A 231 -20.36 15.05 -19.47
N GLY A 232 -21.63 15.38 -19.46
CA GLY A 232 -22.33 15.67 -20.69
C GLY A 232 -22.40 17.21 -20.80
N GLY A 233 -21.72 17.83 -21.73
CA GLY A 233 -21.66 19.29 -21.86
C GLY A 233 -20.26 19.83 -21.56
N GLU A 234 -20.05 21.08 -21.66
CA GLU A 234 -18.78 21.80 -21.83
C GLU A 234 -17.63 21.54 -20.82
N PHE A 235 -17.67 20.54 -19.92
CA PHE A 235 -16.63 20.40 -18.88
C PHE A 235 -16.40 18.97 -18.41
N ALA A 236 -15.23 18.44 -18.69
CA ALA A 236 -14.72 17.20 -18.09
C ALA A 236 -13.84 17.50 -16.88
N TYR A 237 -14.00 16.73 -15.80
CA TYR A 237 -13.17 16.90 -14.61
C TYR A 237 -12.19 15.74 -14.44
N PRO A 238 -10.93 16.01 -14.15
CA PRO A 238 -9.98 14.97 -13.84
C PRO A 238 -10.35 14.27 -12.53
N GLY A 239 -9.99 13.01 -12.42
CA GLY A 239 -10.11 12.26 -11.18
C GLY A 239 -9.17 12.79 -10.10
N GLY A 240 -9.58 12.68 -8.84
CA GLY A 240 -8.72 12.98 -7.71
C GLY A 240 -7.66 11.89 -7.49
N GLY A 241 -6.55 12.26 -6.82
CA GLY A 241 -5.50 11.31 -6.44
C GLY A 241 -5.88 10.45 -5.24
N GLY A 242 -5.32 9.26 -5.14
CA GLY A 242 -5.44 8.41 -3.96
C GLY A 242 -4.49 8.82 -2.85
N GLY A 243 -4.97 8.96 -1.61
CA GLY A 243 -4.11 9.12 -0.45
C GLY A 243 -3.47 7.82 0.00
N ARG A 244 -2.52 7.90 0.91
CA ARG A 244 -1.91 6.70 1.51
C ARG A 244 -2.92 5.91 2.33
N ILE A 245 -3.80 6.59 3.04
CA ILE A 245 -4.79 5.94 3.90
C ILE A 245 -6.05 5.59 3.12
N LEU A 246 -6.59 6.53 2.38
CA LEU A 246 -7.84 6.37 1.65
C LEU A 246 -7.68 6.88 0.21
N PRO A 247 -8.42 6.28 -0.76
CA PRO A 247 -8.57 6.87 -2.07
C PRO A 247 -9.28 8.20 -1.91
N GLY A 248 -9.06 9.06 -2.85
CA GLY A 248 -9.73 10.30 -2.84
C GLY A 248 -11.17 10.24 -3.39
N VAL A 249 -12.08 11.25 -3.19
CA VAL A 249 -13.41 11.42 -3.82
C VAL A 249 -13.29 12.13 -5.16
N GLY A 250 -14.10 11.79 -6.17
CA GLY A 250 -14.01 12.33 -7.51
C GLY A 250 -14.30 13.80 -7.66
N GLY A 251 -13.78 14.36 -8.73
CA GLY A 251 -14.15 15.69 -9.17
C GLY A 251 -15.66 15.78 -9.42
N ARG A 252 -16.23 16.90 -9.07
CA ARG A 252 -17.65 17.18 -9.30
C ARG A 252 -17.88 17.68 -10.71
N PHE A 253 -18.91 17.19 -11.33
CA PHE A 253 -19.52 17.81 -12.49
C PHE A 253 -20.35 19.03 -12.07
N TYR A 254 -20.21 20.13 -12.80
CA TYR A 254 -21.10 21.28 -12.66
C TYR A 254 -22.24 21.15 -13.67
N SER A 255 -23.38 20.61 -13.25
CA SER A 255 -24.63 20.72 -13.98
C SER A 255 -25.67 21.41 -13.10
N VAL A 256 -26.43 22.31 -13.68
CA VAL A 256 -27.61 22.92 -13.06
C VAL A 256 -28.75 21.91 -12.85
N ALA A 257 -28.63 20.68 -13.34
CA ALA A 257 -29.61 19.63 -13.13
C ALA A 257 -29.28 18.84 -11.86
N SER A 258 -30.11 18.94 -10.86
CA SER A 258 -30.06 18.18 -9.61
C SER A 258 -30.22 16.69 -9.87
N GLY A 259 -29.32 15.86 -9.34
CA GLY A 259 -29.49 14.41 -9.27
C GLY A 259 -28.37 13.54 -9.85
N LEU A 260 -27.21 14.10 -10.14
CA LEU A 260 -26.09 13.33 -10.66
C LEU A 260 -25.33 12.60 -9.55
N ASN A 261 -25.23 11.30 -9.69
CA ASN A 261 -24.39 10.46 -8.83
C ASN A 261 -22.98 10.41 -9.41
N TRP A 262 -21.99 10.80 -8.62
CA TRP A 262 -20.57 10.69 -8.95
C TRP A 262 -19.98 9.38 -8.48
N GLY A 263 -18.91 8.97 -9.12
CA GLY A 263 -18.07 7.93 -8.57
C GLY A 263 -17.41 8.37 -7.25
N SER A 264 -17.35 7.51 -6.26
CA SER A 264 -16.66 7.77 -5.00
C SER A 264 -15.58 6.73 -4.74
N GLY A 265 -14.50 7.16 -4.08
CA GLY A 265 -13.45 6.25 -3.66
C GLY A 265 -13.96 5.21 -2.66
N GLY A 266 -13.38 4.00 -2.71
CA GLY A 266 -13.64 2.95 -1.74
C GLY A 266 -12.95 3.21 -0.41
N SER A 267 -13.58 2.88 0.70
CA SER A 267 -12.90 2.78 1.99
C SER A 267 -11.94 1.58 2.00
N ALA A 268 -11.07 1.48 3.01
CA ALA A 268 -10.10 0.38 3.12
C ALA A 268 -10.78 -0.98 2.91
N GLY A 269 -10.24 -1.78 2.01
CA GLY A 269 -10.78 -3.09 1.65
C GLY A 269 -12.03 -3.09 0.75
N ASN A 270 -12.58 -1.91 0.42
CA ASN A 270 -13.78 -1.80 -0.42
C ASN A 270 -13.46 -1.22 -1.79
N ALA A 271 -14.19 -1.69 -2.80
CA ALA A 271 -14.08 -1.18 -4.15
C ALA A 271 -14.52 0.29 -4.23
N GLY A 272 -13.95 1.01 -5.19
CA GLY A 272 -14.44 2.31 -5.58
C GLY A 272 -15.83 2.20 -6.22
N TYR A 273 -16.66 3.21 -6.04
CA TYR A 273 -17.99 3.27 -6.62
C TYR A 273 -17.95 3.87 -8.03
N GLY A 274 -18.62 3.20 -8.96
CA GLY A 274 -18.93 3.74 -10.26
C GLY A 274 -20.35 4.32 -10.26
N PRO A 275 -20.60 5.48 -10.86
CA PRO A 275 -21.93 6.04 -10.88
C PRO A 275 -22.89 5.22 -11.76
N ASN A 276 -24.13 5.13 -11.35
CA ASN A 276 -25.21 4.70 -12.24
C ASN A 276 -25.69 5.93 -13.03
N SER A 277 -25.24 6.05 -14.26
CA SER A 277 -25.82 7.05 -15.16
C SER A 277 -27.21 6.57 -15.63
N THR A 278 -28.25 7.23 -15.14
CA THR A 278 -29.64 7.00 -15.64
C THR A 278 -29.98 7.91 -16.81
N TYR A 279 -29.08 8.79 -17.21
CA TYR A 279 -29.33 9.73 -18.30
C TYR A 279 -28.47 9.36 -19.53
N PRO A 280 -29.09 9.24 -20.73
CA PRO A 280 -28.38 9.09 -21.99
C PRO A 280 -27.41 10.29 -22.21
N GLY A 281 -26.18 10.03 -22.62
CA GLY A 281 -25.19 11.07 -22.94
C GLY A 281 -24.39 11.62 -21.76
N GLN A 282 -24.52 11.08 -20.56
CA GLN A 282 -23.67 11.48 -19.41
C GLN A 282 -22.60 10.44 -19.14
N THR A 283 -21.36 10.88 -19.05
CA THR A 283 -20.20 10.04 -18.79
C THR A 283 -19.56 10.40 -17.43
N THR A 284 -19.32 9.40 -16.60
CA THR A 284 -18.73 9.61 -15.29
C THR A 284 -17.64 8.59 -15.01
N GLY A 285 -16.48 9.05 -14.58
CA GLY A 285 -15.37 8.18 -14.17
C GLY A 285 -15.64 7.45 -12.85
N GLY A 286 -15.07 6.27 -12.70
CA GLY A 286 -15.14 5.48 -11.48
C GLY A 286 -14.20 5.99 -10.38
N GLY A 287 -14.55 5.76 -9.13
CA GLY A 287 -13.69 6.06 -7.99
C GLY A 287 -12.49 5.11 -7.87
N GLY A 288 -11.40 5.56 -7.26
CA GLY A 288 -10.28 4.68 -6.91
C GLY A 288 -10.69 3.66 -5.84
N GLY A 289 -10.08 2.49 -5.88
CA GLY A 289 -10.28 1.46 -4.86
C GLY A 289 -9.64 1.83 -3.51
N GLY A 290 -10.21 1.35 -2.42
CA GLY A 290 -9.55 1.30 -1.12
C GLY A 290 -8.35 0.35 -1.14
N TRP A 291 -7.64 0.24 -0.04
CA TRP A 291 -6.51 -0.68 0.06
C TRP A 291 -6.89 -2.10 -0.35
N GLY A 292 -6.08 -2.70 -1.24
CA GLY A 292 -6.26 -4.05 -1.74
C GLY A 292 -7.54 -4.29 -2.57
N ALA A 293 -8.33 -3.26 -2.82
CA ALA A 293 -9.60 -3.35 -3.50
C ALA A 293 -9.58 -2.72 -4.90
N SER A 294 -10.50 -3.12 -5.77
CA SER A 294 -10.61 -2.63 -7.13
C SER A 294 -11.14 -1.19 -7.19
N GLY A 295 -10.74 -0.46 -8.22
CA GLY A 295 -11.38 0.79 -8.58
C GLY A 295 -12.80 0.59 -9.10
N GLY A 296 -13.59 1.67 -9.08
CA GLY A 296 -14.94 1.70 -9.60
C GLY A 296 -14.98 1.74 -11.14
N ASN A 297 -16.06 1.27 -11.70
CA ASN A 297 -16.31 1.31 -13.14
C ASN A 297 -16.66 2.75 -13.56
N GLY A 298 -16.28 3.11 -14.77
CA GLY A 298 -16.81 4.29 -15.43
C GLY A 298 -18.19 4.02 -16.05
N ALA A 299 -19.05 5.02 -16.11
CA ALA A 299 -20.34 4.95 -16.79
C ALA A 299 -20.39 5.95 -17.93
N GLY A 300 -21.04 5.59 -19.04
CA GLY A 300 -21.26 6.50 -20.18
C GLY A 300 -21.59 5.79 -21.49
N GLY A 301 -22.39 6.45 -22.31
CA GLY A 301 -22.65 6.23 -23.75
C GLY A 301 -22.85 4.81 -24.25
N ALA A 302 -22.62 4.64 -25.55
CA ALA A 302 -22.88 3.42 -26.33
C ALA A 302 -21.80 2.32 -26.17
N TYR A 303 -20.76 2.53 -25.36
CA TYR A 303 -19.67 1.56 -25.16
C TYR A 303 -19.79 0.79 -23.84
N PRO A 304 -19.31 -0.47 -23.82
CA PRO A 304 -19.34 -1.26 -22.60
C PRO A 304 -18.54 -0.55 -21.50
N TYR A 305 -19.08 -0.59 -20.30
CA TYR A 305 -18.52 0.00 -19.10
C TYR A 305 -17.01 -0.25 -19.00
N ASN A 306 -16.22 0.80 -18.88
CA ASN A 306 -14.83 0.67 -18.51
C ASN A 306 -14.77 0.16 -17.07
N ILE A 307 -14.11 -0.96 -16.87
CA ILE A 307 -14.01 -1.62 -15.57
C ILE A 307 -12.84 -0.98 -14.80
N GLY A 308 -13.01 -0.69 -13.52
CA GLY A 308 -11.91 -0.25 -12.66
C GLY A 308 -10.79 -1.30 -12.55
N ALA A 309 -9.57 -0.86 -12.28
CA ALA A 309 -8.44 -1.76 -12.13
C ALA A 309 -8.50 -2.53 -10.81
N THR A 310 -7.89 -3.69 -10.76
CA THR A 310 -7.81 -4.51 -9.54
C THR A 310 -6.90 -3.87 -8.50
N GLY A 311 -7.18 -4.10 -7.22
CA GLY A 311 -6.28 -3.78 -6.12
C GLY A 311 -5.06 -4.70 -6.11
N GLY A 312 -3.98 -4.24 -5.48
CA GLY A 312 -2.75 -5.00 -5.27
C GLY A 312 -2.91 -6.06 -4.18
N ALA A 313 -2.07 -7.08 -4.24
CA ALA A 313 -1.99 -8.06 -3.17
C ALA A 313 -1.43 -7.44 -1.88
N ALA A 314 -1.94 -7.86 -0.74
CA ALA A 314 -1.30 -7.57 0.53
C ALA A 314 0.03 -8.33 0.63
N ILE A 315 0.01 -9.62 0.29
CA ILE A 315 1.21 -10.45 0.28
C ILE A 315 1.19 -11.30 -0.99
N SER A 316 2.26 -11.20 -1.76
CA SER A 316 2.49 -12.00 -2.97
C SER A 316 3.72 -12.88 -2.82
N GLY A 317 3.93 -13.80 -3.76
CA GLY A 317 5.14 -14.61 -3.86
C GLY A 317 5.00 -16.03 -3.33
N THR A 318 6.11 -16.58 -2.83
CA THR A 318 6.23 -18.00 -2.45
C THR A 318 5.51 -18.35 -1.14
N SER A 319 5.47 -19.67 -0.84
CA SER A 319 4.87 -20.20 0.40
C SER A 319 5.50 -19.58 1.65
N ARG A 320 4.67 -19.25 2.61
CA ARG A 320 5.05 -18.66 3.90
C ARG A 320 4.10 -19.12 5.00
N THR A 321 4.54 -19.02 6.23
CA THR A 321 3.67 -19.11 7.40
C THR A 321 3.18 -17.71 7.76
N LEU A 322 1.88 -17.53 7.92
CA LEU A 322 1.27 -16.24 8.27
C LEU A 322 0.49 -16.38 9.58
N SER A 323 0.90 -15.63 10.60
CA SER A 323 0.15 -15.41 11.85
C SER A 323 -0.42 -13.99 11.82
N ASN A 324 -1.74 -13.85 11.84
CA ASN A 324 -2.40 -12.56 11.70
C ASN A 324 -3.35 -12.26 12.85
N SER A 325 -3.01 -11.25 13.65
CA SER A 325 -3.87 -10.61 14.66
C SER A 325 -4.21 -9.16 14.30
N GLY A 326 -3.60 -8.63 13.25
CA GLY A 326 -3.81 -7.30 12.72
C GLY A 326 -4.84 -7.27 11.59
N THR A 327 -4.71 -6.30 10.69
CA THR A 327 -5.61 -6.18 9.54
C THR A 327 -4.84 -6.39 8.23
N ILE A 328 -5.45 -7.12 7.30
CA ILE A 328 -4.91 -7.36 5.96
C ILE A 328 -5.94 -6.89 4.93
N TYR A 329 -5.49 -6.05 3.99
CA TYR A 329 -6.28 -5.56 2.87
C TYR A 329 -5.66 -5.99 1.55
N GLY A 330 -6.34 -6.85 0.82
CA GLY A 330 -5.89 -7.47 -0.43
C GLY A 330 -5.67 -8.98 -0.27
N SER A 331 -5.36 -9.63 -1.38
CA SER A 331 -5.07 -11.08 -1.39
C SER A 331 -3.75 -11.38 -0.66
N THR A 332 -3.68 -12.60 -0.12
CA THR A 332 -2.48 -13.14 0.53
C THR A 332 -2.04 -14.42 -0.13
#